data_042193a656392944407fef00ab60c46a
#
_entry.id   042193a656392944407fef00ab60c46a
#
_cell.length_a   1.000
_cell.length_b   1.000
_cell.length_c   1.000
_cell.angle_alpha   90.00
_cell.angle_beta   90.00
_cell.angle_gamma   90.00
#
_symmetry.space_group_name_H-M   'P 1'
#
loop_
_entity.id
_entity.type
_entity.pdbx_description
1 polymer ?
#
loop_
_entity_poly.entity_id
_entity_poly.type
_entity_poly.pdbx_seq_one_letter_code
_entity_poly.pdbx_strand_id
1 'polypeptide(L)'
;PEHLELSVADPQAWLPQIRHAGAIFMGRHTSEALGDYCAGPNHVLPTSGTARFSSPLGVYDFQKRSSIIFCSEQGASELGKTASVLARGESLTGHARSAEYRIIADEQGQ
;
A
#
# COMPACT_ATOMS: atom_id res chain seq x y z
N PRO A 1 -3.95 14.38 -14.00
CA PRO A 1 -3.61 14.17 -15.42
C PRO A 1 -2.77 12.93 -15.61
N GLU A 2 -2.65 12.46 -16.83
CA GLU A 2 -1.72 11.40 -17.24
C GLU A 2 -0.28 11.92 -17.20
N HIS A 3 -0.03 13.04 -17.88
CA HIS A 3 1.24 13.76 -17.88
C HIS A 3 1.04 15.14 -17.27
N LEU A 4 1.86 15.52 -16.33
CA LEU A 4 1.89 16.86 -15.75
C LEU A 4 3.27 17.47 -15.94
N GLU A 5 3.36 18.52 -16.71
CA GLU A 5 4.59 19.27 -16.90
C GLU A 5 4.60 20.53 -16.05
N LEU A 6 5.65 20.70 -15.23
CA LEU A 6 5.85 21.85 -14.35
C LEU A 6 6.97 22.74 -14.89
N SER A 7 6.68 23.50 -15.92
CA SER A 7 7.62 24.50 -16.49
C SER A 7 7.56 25.82 -15.72
N VAL A 8 7.97 25.78 -14.48
CA VAL A 8 7.97 26.92 -13.54
C VAL A 8 9.36 27.15 -12.95
N ALA A 9 9.59 28.32 -12.36
CA ALA A 9 10.89 28.67 -11.79
C ALA A 9 11.32 27.75 -10.63
N ASP A 10 10.36 27.36 -9.78
CA ASP A 10 10.58 26.42 -8.67
C ASP A 10 9.56 25.28 -8.69
N PRO A 11 9.81 24.22 -9.48
CA PRO A 11 8.89 23.11 -9.57
C PRO A 11 8.77 22.31 -8.28
N GLN A 12 9.81 22.29 -7.44
CA GLN A 12 9.81 21.58 -6.16
C GLN A 12 8.72 22.10 -5.22
N ALA A 13 8.49 23.40 -5.20
CA ALA A 13 7.47 24.03 -4.35
C ALA A 13 6.05 23.61 -4.70
N TRP A 14 5.81 23.11 -5.90
CA TRP A 14 4.50 22.67 -6.35
C TRP A 14 4.16 21.22 -5.98
N LEU A 15 5.16 20.36 -5.78
CA LEU A 15 4.96 18.93 -5.53
C LEU A 15 3.97 18.63 -4.41
N PRO A 16 3.98 19.31 -3.26
CA PRO A 16 3.05 19.00 -2.17
C PRO A 16 1.58 19.26 -2.52
N GLN A 17 1.32 20.06 -3.55
CA GLN A 17 -0.03 20.42 -3.98
C GLN A 17 -0.57 19.49 -5.05
N ILE A 18 0.27 18.66 -5.65
CA ILE A 18 -0.11 17.73 -6.70
C ILE A 18 -0.52 16.41 -6.08
N ARG A 19 -1.76 15.98 -6.34
CA ARG A 19 -2.30 14.75 -5.76
C ARG A 19 -2.41 13.60 -6.76
N HIS A 20 -2.75 13.90 -8.01
CA HIS A 20 -3.13 12.89 -8.99
C HIS A 20 -2.50 13.18 -10.34
N ALA A 21 -1.32 12.67 -10.55
CA ALA A 21 -0.64 12.69 -11.84
C ALA A 21 0.00 11.33 -12.10
N GLY A 22 -0.07 10.85 -13.35
CA GLY A 22 0.60 9.63 -13.76
C GLY A 22 2.12 9.78 -13.74
N ALA A 23 2.62 10.87 -14.33
CA ALA A 23 4.01 11.29 -14.25
C ALA A 23 4.09 12.80 -14.10
N ILE A 24 5.12 13.28 -13.41
CA ILE A 24 5.39 14.69 -13.19
C ILE A 24 6.74 15.01 -13.79
N PHE A 25 6.75 15.91 -14.77
CA PHE A 25 7.96 16.37 -15.47
C PHE A 25 8.33 17.74 -14.92
N MET A 26 9.47 17.79 -14.25
CA MET A 26 9.86 18.96 -13.45
C MET A 26 10.91 19.81 -14.13
N GLY A 27 10.58 21.06 -14.34
CA GLY A 27 11.48 22.06 -14.89
C GLY A 27 11.55 22.05 -16.42
N ARG A 28 12.07 23.15 -16.97
CA ARG A 28 12.10 23.40 -18.41
C ARG A 28 12.96 22.43 -19.23
N HIS A 29 13.85 21.70 -18.57
CA HIS A 29 14.75 20.76 -19.23
C HIS A 29 14.22 19.33 -19.24
N THR A 30 13.09 19.08 -18.59
CA THR A 30 12.51 17.74 -18.44
C THR A 30 11.29 17.61 -19.33
N SER A 31 11.52 17.23 -20.59
CA SER A 31 10.44 17.01 -21.53
C SER A 31 9.78 15.63 -21.34
N GLU A 32 8.51 15.53 -21.71
CA GLU A 32 7.75 14.28 -21.72
C GLU A 32 8.46 13.18 -22.52
N ALA A 33 9.07 13.52 -23.65
CA ALA A 33 9.78 12.56 -24.48
C ALA A 33 10.93 11.87 -23.75
N LEU A 34 11.60 12.51 -22.80
CA LEU A 34 12.63 11.87 -21.99
C LEU A 34 12.05 10.78 -21.11
N GLY A 35 10.87 11.01 -20.54
CA GLY A 35 10.16 10.02 -19.74
C GLY A 35 9.72 8.82 -20.56
N ASP A 36 9.28 9.05 -21.77
CA ASP A 36 8.78 7.98 -22.65
C ASP A 36 9.88 7.01 -23.11
N TYR A 37 11.12 7.49 -23.25
CA TYR A 37 12.17 6.71 -23.90
C TYR A 37 13.36 6.32 -23.01
N CYS A 38 13.82 7.20 -22.14
CA CYS A 38 15.14 6.97 -21.53
C CYS A 38 15.36 7.50 -20.11
N ALA A 39 14.38 8.17 -19.51
CA ALA A 39 14.55 8.74 -18.17
C ALA A 39 14.46 7.70 -17.03
N GLY A 40 14.04 6.48 -17.33
CA GLY A 40 13.96 5.39 -16.36
C GLY A 40 12.54 4.87 -16.13
N PRO A 41 11.57 5.70 -15.73
CA PRO A 41 10.20 5.24 -15.53
C PRO A 41 9.55 4.73 -16.82
N ASN A 42 8.52 3.90 -16.68
CA ASN A 42 7.79 3.36 -17.82
C ASN A 42 6.89 4.44 -18.45
N HIS A 43 6.75 4.39 -19.76
CA HIS A 43 5.87 5.29 -20.53
C HIS A 43 4.38 4.92 -20.39
N VAL A 44 4.05 3.72 -19.89
CA VAL A 44 2.66 3.31 -19.66
C VAL A 44 2.16 3.95 -18.39
N LEU A 45 1.37 4.99 -18.55
CA LEU A 45 0.84 5.82 -17.47
C LEU A 45 -0.66 5.60 -17.29
N PRO A 46 -1.21 5.88 -16.10
CA PRO A 46 -2.65 5.82 -15.87
C PRO A 46 -3.36 6.91 -16.67
N THR A 47 -4.34 6.50 -17.46
CA THR A 47 -5.10 7.36 -18.39
C THR A 47 -6.50 7.67 -17.86
N SER A 48 -7.20 8.61 -18.50
CA SER A 48 -8.62 8.89 -18.26
C SER A 48 -8.95 9.19 -16.79
N GLY A 49 -8.08 9.89 -16.09
CA GLY A 49 -8.26 10.28 -14.70
C GLY A 49 -7.97 9.16 -13.68
N THR A 50 -7.48 8.02 -14.11
CA THR A 50 -7.18 6.88 -13.23
C THR A 50 -5.96 7.10 -12.34
N ALA A 51 -5.16 8.15 -12.56
CA ALA A 51 -4.05 8.53 -11.68
C ALA A 51 -4.47 8.78 -10.22
N ARG A 52 -5.75 8.91 -9.95
CA ARG A 52 -6.30 9.02 -8.59
C ARG A 52 -6.13 7.74 -7.76
N PHE A 53 -5.98 6.59 -8.41
CA PHE A 53 -5.88 5.29 -7.76
C PHE A 53 -4.96 4.30 -8.48
N SER A 54 -4.39 4.67 -9.62
CA SER A 54 -3.48 3.83 -10.40
C SER A 54 -2.13 4.49 -10.55
N SER A 55 -1.10 3.68 -10.69
CA SER A 55 0.29 4.08 -10.87
C SER A 55 0.78 3.76 -12.29
N PRO A 56 1.93 4.34 -12.73
CA PRO A 56 2.62 3.87 -13.92
C PRO A 56 2.97 2.39 -13.85
N LEU A 57 3.12 1.75 -15.00
CA LEU A 57 3.54 0.36 -15.08
C LEU A 57 4.96 0.20 -14.51
N GLY A 58 5.17 -0.79 -13.68
CA GLY A 58 6.47 -1.13 -13.12
C GLY A 58 6.68 -2.63 -12.98
N VAL A 59 7.87 -3.03 -12.60
CA VAL A 59 8.21 -4.46 -12.38
C VAL A 59 7.29 -5.08 -11.32
N TYR A 60 6.91 -4.31 -10.32
CA TYR A 60 5.98 -4.75 -9.26
C TYR A 60 4.60 -5.19 -9.76
N ASP A 61 4.16 -4.74 -10.95
CA ASP A 61 2.89 -5.17 -11.56
C ASP A 61 2.94 -6.61 -12.05
N PHE A 62 4.14 -7.14 -12.26
CA PHE A 62 4.41 -8.51 -12.68
C PHE A 62 4.85 -9.42 -11.54
N GLN A 63 4.90 -8.90 -10.33
CA GLN A 63 5.27 -9.63 -9.12
C GLN A 63 4.04 -10.06 -8.34
N LYS A 64 4.10 -11.25 -7.79
CA LYS A 64 3.10 -11.78 -6.88
C LYS A 64 3.60 -11.65 -5.45
N ARG A 65 2.74 -11.25 -4.56
CA ARG A 65 3.02 -11.21 -3.12
C ARG A 65 2.28 -12.33 -2.41
N SER A 66 2.92 -12.86 -1.36
CA SER A 66 2.28 -13.77 -0.42
C SER A 66 2.53 -13.26 1.00
N SER A 67 1.51 -13.30 1.84
CA SER A 67 1.66 -12.98 3.25
C SER A 67 2.23 -14.18 3.98
N ILE A 68 3.26 -13.95 4.77
CA ILE A 68 3.83 -14.95 5.67
C ILE A 68 3.57 -14.46 7.08
N ILE A 69 2.80 -15.23 7.84
CA ILE A 69 2.40 -14.87 9.19
C ILE A 69 2.95 -15.93 10.14
N PHE A 70 3.75 -15.48 11.08
CA PHE A 70 4.31 -16.33 12.14
C PHE A 70 4.13 -15.63 13.48
N CYS A 71 3.54 -16.32 14.44
CA CYS A 71 3.37 -15.84 15.80
C CYS A 71 4.16 -16.72 16.78
N SER A 72 4.80 -16.10 17.75
CA SER A 72 5.26 -16.82 18.94
C SER A 72 4.05 -17.29 19.74
N GLU A 73 4.27 -18.22 20.66
CA GLU A 73 3.22 -18.72 21.56
C GLU A 73 2.56 -17.58 22.35
N GLN A 74 3.36 -16.70 22.93
CA GLN A 74 2.85 -15.53 23.66
C GLN A 74 2.16 -14.53 22.74
N GLY A 75 2.72 -14.24 21.57
CA GLY A 75 2.10 -13.36 20.59
C GLY A 75 0.74 -13.88 20.12
N ALA A 76 0.63 -15.18 19.88
CA ALA A 76 -0.64 -15.82 19.50
C ALA A 76 -1.67 -15.75 20.64
N SER A 77 -1.23 -15.87 21.91
CA SER A 77 -2.09 -15.71 23.09
C SER A 77 -2.66 -14.30 23.19
N GLU A 78 -1.82 -13.29 23.06
CA GLU A 78 -2.25 -11.88 23.14
C GLU A 78 -3.18 -11.50 21.98
N LEU A 79 -2.78 -11.83 20.76
CA LEU A 79 -3.60 -11.56 19.57
C LEU A 79 -4.88 -12.38 19.56
N GLY A 80 -4.87 -13.58 20.14
CA GLY A 80 -6.03 -14.45 20.24
C GLY A 80 -7.19 -13.83 21.01
N LYS A 81 -6.89 -13.05 22.03
CA LYS A 81 -7.92 -12.31 22.80
C LYS A 81 -8.66 -11.31 21.92
N THR A 82 -7.91 -10.51 21.15
CA THR A 82 -8.49 -9.55 20.21
C THR A 82 -9.23 -10.25 19.07
N ALA A 83 -8.63 -11.29 18.49
CA ALA A 83 -9.24 -12.05 17.41
C ALA A 83 -10.56 -12.71 17.82
N SER A 84 -10.63 -13.23 19.05
CA SER A 84 -11.88 -13.82 19.58
C SER A 84 -12.99 -12.77 19.66
N VAL A 85 -12.71 -11.59 20.20
CA VAL A 85 -13.70 -10.50 20.30
C VAL A 85 -14.23 -10.09 18.93
N LEU A 86 -13.32 -9.91 17.98
CA LEU A 86 -13.70 -9.52 16.61
C LEU A 86 -14.50 -10.62 15.91
N ALA A 87 -14.07 -11.87 16.00
CA ALA A 87 -14.74 -13.00 15.38
C ALA A 87 -16.14 -13.21 15.95
N ARG A 88 -16.31 -13.04 17.27
CA ARG A 88 -17.64 -13.13 17.88
C ARG A 88 -18.54 -11.98 17.47
N GLY A 89 -18.00 -10.77 17.31
CA GLY A 89 -18.72 -9.62 16.79
C GLY A 89 -19.23 -9.85 15.36
N GLU A 90 -18.53 -10.66 14.57
CA GLU A 90 -18.91 -11.07 13.22
C GLU A 90 -19.74 -12.37 13.19
N SER A 91 -20.05 -12.94 14.33
CA SER A 91 -20.75 -14.24 14.46
C SER A 91 -19.97 -15.43 13.89
N LEU A 92 -18.64 -15.32 13.78
CA LEU A 92 -17.74 -16.36 13.30
C LEU A 92 -17.20 -17.19 14.48
N THR A 93 -18.07 -18.00 15.08
CA THR A 93 -17.75 -18.75 16.30
C THR A 93 -16.62 -19.75 16.14
N GLY A 94 -16.48 -20.37 14.97
CA GLY A 94 -15.37 -21.27 14.67
C GLY A 94 -14.01 -20.56 14.68
N HIS A 95 -13.95 -19.34 14.11
CA HIS A 95 -12.75 -18.51 14.17
C HIS A 95 -12.44 -18.09 15.60
N ALA A 96 -13.44 -17.68 16.37
CA ALA A 96 -13.29 -17.31 17.77
C ALA A 96 -12.68 -18.46 18.57
N ARG A 97 -13.20 -19.67 18.46
CA ARG A 97 -12.69 -20.86 19.13
C ARG A 97 -11.24 -21.17 18.73
N SER A 98 -10.93 -21.08 17.45
CA SER A 98 -9.57 -21.29 16.95
C SER A 98 -8.58 -20.32 17.59
N ALA A 99 -8.93 -19.07 17.76
CA ALA A 99 -8.11 -18.08 18.45
C ALA A 99 -8.00 -18.38 19.95
N GLU A 100 -9.11 -18.72 20.60
CA GLU A 100 -9.20 -19.00 22.04
C GLU A 100 -8.34 -20.19 22.48
N TYR A 101 -8.22 -21.24 21.66
CA TYR A 101 -7.38 -22.39 21.94
C TYR A 101 -5.88 -22.02 22.06
N ARG A 102 -5.49 -20.87 21.56
CA ARG A 102 -4.11 -20.40 21.59
C ARG A 102 -3.84 -19.41 22.73
N ILE A 103 -4.86 -19.06 23.49
CA ILE A 103 -4.72 -18.17 24.64
C ILE A 103 -4.15 -18.98 25.80
N ILE A 104 -3.00 -18.55 26.30
CA ILE A 104 -2.39 -19.12 27.50
C ILE A 104 -3.18 -18.59 28.70
N ALA A 105 -3.64 -19.49 29.56
CA ALA A 105 -4.26 -19.09 30.81
C ALA A 105 -3.24 -18.34 31.68
N ASP A 106 -3.61 -17.16 32.14
CA ASP A 106 -2.80 -16.45 33.12
C ASP A 106 -2.71 -17.29 34.40
N GLU A 107 -1.50 -17.76 34.76
CA GLU A 107 -1.25 -18.49 35.99
C GLU A 107 -1.41 -17.60 37.24
N GLN A 108 -2.14 -16.51 37.16
CA GLN A 108 -2.40 -15.60 38.28
C GLN A 108 -3.73 -15.87 38.95
N GLY A 109 -3.97 -17.09 39.28
CA GLY A 109 -5.17 -17.54 39.99
C GLY A 109 -4.87 -18.28 41.29
N GLN A 110 -3.75 -18.00 41.90
CA GLN A 110 -3.45 -18.53 43.23
C GLN A 110 -3.48 -17.47 44.30
#